data_dbf7f977897c1b91b0cdc520afb68fe7
#
_entry.id   dbf7f977897c1b91b0cdc520afb68fe7
#
_cell.length_a   1.000
_cell.length_b   1.000
_cell.length_c   1.000
_cell.angle_alpha   90.00
_cell.angle_beta   90.00
_cell.angle_gamma   90.00
#
_symmetry.space_group_name_H-M   'P 1'
#
loop_
_entity.id
_entity.type
_entity.pdbx_description
1 polymer ?
#
loop_
_entity_poly.entity_id
_entity_poly.type
_entity_poly.pdbx_seq_one_letter_code
_entity_poly.pdbx_strand_id
1 'polypeptide(L)'
;MNLVSLNNAISAIGIRPYDVLFVGATSTSKSSTINSYFLQELAIIGRGADPQTMQCKSYRVNENLRIHDSPGFGDSPNNDRAHAEKITKLLKQTYEDKFALIDMCVVIVDASLRDLGSTYWLIDKVLKPNLSEDRILIALNQADMAMKGHGWDMAKNAPTPKLRAFLDEKARSIHKRIMENNFNSAQSLYSLPQPVYYSAQTGYNVDKFFDFIIENLPKQRRVIDF
;
A
#
# COMPACT_ATOMS: atom_id res chain seq x y z
N MET A 1 10.39 -14.04 4.96
CA MET A 1 10.96 -12.83 4.33
C MET A 1 12.47 -12.82 4.51
N ASN A 2 13.22 -12.71 3.43
CA ASN A 2 14.68 -12.68 3.53
C ASN A 2 15.14 -11.22 3.61
N LEU A 3 15.36 -10.70 4.83
CA LEU A 3 15.89 -9.36 5.10
C LEU A 3 17.20 -9.08 4.34
N VAL A 4 17.96 -10.13 4.02
CA VAL A 4 19.20 -10.03 3.23
C VAL A 4 18.91 -9.60 1.79
N SER A 5 17.84 -10.08 1.17
CA SER A 5 17.46 -9.67 -0.19
C SER A 5 16.94 -8.22 -0.23
N LEU A 6 16.25 -7.78 0.82
CA LEU A 6 15.83 -6.39 0.99
C LEU A 6 17.07 -5.48 1.13
N ASN A 7 17.99 -5.82 2.03
CA ASN A 7 19.21 -5.03 2.24
C ASN A 7 20.06 -4.93 0.98
N ASN A 8 20.16 -6.01 0.20
CA ASN A 8 20.91 -6.00 -1.06
C ASN A 8 20.26 -5.14 -2.15
N ALA A 9 18.91 -5.20 -2.27
CA ALA A 9 18.17 -4.39 -3.24
C ALA A 9 18.24 -2.89 -2.92
N ILE A 10 18.28 -2.53 -1.63
CA ILE A 10 18.25 -1.14 -1.15
C ILE A 10 19.65 -0.56 -1.05
N SER A 11 20.65 -1.34 -0.66
CA SER A 11 22.06 -0.91 -0.64
C SER A 11 22.58 -0.50 -2.02
N ALA A 12 21.99 -1.04 -3.09
CA ALA A 12 22.32 -0.67 -4.46
C ALA A 12 21.84 0.74 -4.88
N ILE A 13 20.94 1.39 -4.09
CA ILE A 13 20.23 2.61 -4.51
C ILE A 13 20.55 3.82 -3.59
N GLY A 14 21.30 3.63 -2.50
CA GLY A 14 21.88 4.73 -1.71
C GLY A 14 21.15 5.10 -0.41
N ILE A 15 21.66 5.98 0.22
CA ILE A 15 21.85 6.62 1.53
C ILE A 15 20.61 6.77 2.44
N ARG A 16 19.33 6.65 1.99
CA ARG A 16 18.13 6.80 2.82
C ARG A 16 17.14 5.63 2.65
N PRO A 17 16.28 5.36 3.64
CA PRO A 17 15.23 4.35 3.50
C PRO A 17 14.29 4.66 2.33
N TYR A 18 13.67 3.64 1.74
CA TYR A 18 12.51 3.81 0.88
C TYR A 18 11.33 4.27 1.72
N ASP A 19 10.66 5.31 1.24
CA ASP A 19 9.49 5.88 1.87
C ASP A 19 8.24 5.44 1.12
N VAL A 20 7.46 4.55 1.73
CA VAL A 20 6.24 3.97 1.18
C VAL A 20 5.03 4.54 1.89
N LEU A 21 4.12 5.18 1.15
CA LEU A 21 2.89 5.74 1.70
C LEU A 21 1.74 4.75 1.58
N PHE A 22 1.12 4.39 2.71
CA PHE A 22 -0.13 3.62 2.72
C PHE A 22 -1.32 4.57 2.61
N VAL A 23 -2.16 4.35 1.62
CA VAL A 23 -3.39 5.11 1.36
C VAL A 23 -4.58 4.17 1.19
N GLY A 24 -5.78 4.68 1.36
CA GLY A 24 -7.02 3.89 1.20
C GLY A 24 -8.17 4.47 1.99
N ALA A 25 -9.37 3.92 1.81
CA ALA A 25 -10.55 4.36 2.51
C ALA A 25 -10.42 4.22 4.04
N THR A 26 -11.24 4.95 4.78
CA THR A 26 -11.40 4.72 6.22
C THR A 26 -11.80 3.25 6.44
N SER A 27 -11.42 2.68 7.56
CA SER A 27 -11.65 1.26 7.89
C SER A 27 -10.92 0.20 7.04
N THR A 28 -10.10 0.55 6.04
CA THR A 28 -9.28 -0.45 5.32
C THR A 28 -8.14 -1.03 6.17
N SER A 29 -8.05 -0.62 7.44
CA SER A 29 -7.09 -1.13 8.43
C SER A 29 -5.61 -0.93 8.04
N LYS A 30 -5.27 0.26 7.50
CA LYS A 30 -3.88 0.66 7.18
C LYS A 30 -2.97 0.56 8.40
N SER A 31 -3.34 1.21 9.49
CA SER A 31 -2.61 1.17 10.77
C SER A 31 -2.55 -0.25 11.35
N SER A 32 -3.63 -1.03 11.20
CA SER A 32 -3.64 -2.43 11.66
C SER A 32 -2.68 -3.31 10.85
N THR A 33 -2.51 -3.03 9.54
CA THR A 33 -1.55 -3.71 8.69
C THR A 33 -0.12 -3.46 9.18
N ILE A 34 0.20 -2.21 9.47
CA ILE A 34 1.50 -1.84 10.02
C ILE A 34 1.73 -2.52 11.37
N ASN A 35 0.75 -2.44 12.27
CA ASN A 35 0.83 -3.08 13.58
C ASN A 35 0.96 -4.60 13.49
N SER A 36 0.22 -5.26 12.60
CA SER A 36 0.30 -6.71 12.39
C SER A 36 1.71 -7.16 11.97
N TYR A 37 2.34 -6.41 11.09
CA TYR A 37 3.74 -6.66 10.71
C TYR A 37 4.67 -6.45 11.89
N PHE A 38 4.58 -5.33 12.60
CA PHE A 38 5.43 -5.05 13.75
C PHE A 38 5.20 -6.01 14.92
N LEU A 39 3.97 -6.49 15.16
CA LEU A 39 3.72 -7.49 16.19
C LEU A 39 4.38 -8.83 15.85
N GLN A 40 4.44 -9.21 14.59
CA GLN A 40 5.18 -10.38 14.13
C GLN A 40 6.70 -10.17 14.30
N GLU A 41 7.20 -8.97 13.99
CA GLU A 41 8.62 -8.62 14.10
C GLU A 41 9.03 -8.24 15.53
N LEU A 42 8.14 -7.57 16.33
CA LEU A 42 8.43 -7.22 17.74
C LEU A 42 8.49 -8.44 18.64
N ALA A 43 7.83 -9.53 18.29
CA ALA A 43 8.12 -10.84 18.88
C ALA A 43 9.59 -11.26 18.66
N ILE A 44 10.27 -10.61 17.69
CA ILE A 44 11.66 -10.90 17.31
C ILE A 44 12.64 -9.78 17.73
N ILE A 45 12.32 -8.47 17.73
CA ILE A 45 13.34 -7.40 17.78
C ILE A 45 13.08 -6.21 18.74
N GLY A 46 11.97 -6.00 19.37
CA GLY A 46 11.75 -4.98 20.43
C GLY A 46 12.25 -3.54 20.13
N ARG A 47 11.84 -2.89 19.04
CA ARG A 47 12.21 -1.48 18.76
C ARG A 47 11.02 -0.61 18.36
N GLY A 48 11.02 0.63 18.90
CA GLY A 48 9.93 1.57 18.90
C GLY A 48 9.75 2.42 17.63
N ALA A 49 8.60 3.10 17.56
CA ALA A 49 8.21 4.02 16.51
C ALA A 49 8.97 5.36 16.65
N ASP A 50 9.36 5.94 15.53
CA ASP A 50 9.99 7.26 15.48
C ASP A 50 8.90 8.33 15.26
N PRO A 51 8.68 9.30 16.17
CA PRO A 51 7.61 10.29 16.03
C PRO A 51 8.12 11.53 15.28
N GLN A 52 8.08 11.54 13.98
CA GLN A 52 8.30 12.78 13.23
C GLN A 52 7.30 12.92 12.08
N THR A 53 6.34 13.75 12.30
CA THR A 53 5.55 14.68 11.49
C THR A 53 4.06 14.65 11.86
N MET A 54 3.51 15.80 12.18
CA MET A 54 2.16 16.01 12.73
C MET A 54 0.99 15.70 11.75
N GLN A 55 1.21 15.13 10.57
CA GLN A 55 0.16 14.91 9.57
C GLN A 55 0.03 13.46 9.05
N CYS A 56 1.08 12.68 9.07
CA CYS A 56 1.06 11.24 8.83
C CYS A 56 2.01 10.59 9.83
N LYS A 57 1.60 9.48 10.44
CA LYS A 57 2.49 8.71 11.30
C LYS A 57 3.47 7.95 10.40
N SER A 58 4.76 8.03 10.71
CA SER A 58 5.77 7.25 10.02
C SER A 58 6.34 6.17 10.92
N TYR A 59 6.59 5.01 10.36
CA TYR A 59 7.07 3.82 11.05
C TYR A 59 8.30 3.29 10.34
N ARG A 60 9.44 3.27 11.01
CA ARG A 60 10.67 2.72 10.46
C ARG A 60 10.64 1.20 10.59
N VAL A 61 10.52 0.50 9.47
CA VAL A 61 10.52 -0.96 9.42
C VAL A 61 11.92 -1.51 9.65
N ASN A 62 12.91 -0.91 8.97
CA ASN A 62 14.33 -1.20 9.14
C ASN A 62 15.16 0.00 8.62
N GLU A 63 16.47 -0.16 8.50
CA GLU A 63 17.36 0.92 8.01
C GLU A 63 16.99 1.40 6.61
N ASN A 64 16.31 0.56 5.85
CA ASN A 64 16.09 0.73 4.43
C ASN A 64 14.63 0.95 4.03
N LEU A 65 13.67 0.79 4.95
CA LEU A 65 12.24 0.93 4.66
C LEU A 65 11.52 1.70 5.76
N ARG A 66 10.78 2.74 5.36
CA ARG A 66 9.89 3.52 6.21
C ARG A 66 8.49 3.55 5.59
N ILE A 67 7.49 3.34 6.42
CA ILE A 67 6.08 3.37 6.01
C ILE A 67 5.43 4.61 6.61
N HIS A 68 4.68 5.31 5.79
CA HIS A 68 3.85 6.45 6.19
C HIS A 68 2.38 6.03 6.17
N ASP A 69 1.69 6.21 7.29
CA ASP A 69 0.25 5.93 7.43
C ASP A 69 -0.54 7.21 7.16
N SER A 70 -1.39 7.20 6.15
CA SER A 70 -2.23 8.34 5.81
C SER A 70 -3.61 8.28 6.47
N PRO A 71 -4.29 9.41 6.67
CA PRO A 71 -5.71 9.43 6.99
C PRO A 71 -6.54 8.67 5.95
N GLY A 72 -7.65 8.05 6.39
CA GLY A 72 -8.56 7.33 5.49
C GLY A 72 -9.48 8.27 4.71
N PHE A 73 -9.99 7.79 3.57
CA PHE A 73 -10.98 8.44 2.73
C PHE A 73 -12.37 7.83 2.93
N GLY A 74 -13.42 8.55 2.53
CA GLY A 74 -14.79 8.03 2.50
C GLY A 74 -15.64 8.38 3.72
N ASP A 75 -15.15 9.24 4.63
CA ASP A 75 -15.94 9.70 5.77
C ASP A 75 -16.94 10.80 5.38
N SER A 76 -16.48 11.76 4.60
CA SER A 76 -17.31 12.82 4.03
C SER A 76 -16.57 13.54 2.89
N PRO A 77 -17.31 14.16 1.93
CA PRO A 77 -16.69 14.88 0.82
C PRO A 77 -15.73 16.01 1.24
N ASN A 78 -16.00 16.68 2.35
CA ASN A 78 -15.13 17.74 2.85
C ASN A 78 -13.84 17.17 3.46
N ASN A 79 -13.94 16.09 4.24
CA ASN A 79 -12.78 15.40 4.80
C ASN A 79 -11.94 14.78 3.68
N ASP A 80 -12.56 14.21 2.67
CA ASP A 80 -11.87 13.59 1.55
C ASP A 80 -11.03 14.61 0.76
N ARG A 81 -11.53 15.82 0.54
CA ARG A 81 -10.76 16.92 -0.06
C ARG A 81 -9.57 17.31 0.80
N ALA A 82 -9.78 17.52 2.09
CA ALA A 82 -8.72 17.86 3.04
C ALA A 82 -7.65 16.74 3.11
N HIS A 83 -8.06 15.47 3.07
CA HIS A 83 -7.13 14.34 3.03
C HIS A 83 -6.36 14.27 1.70
N ALA A 84 -7.04 14.51 0.58
CA ALA A 84 -6.42 14.58 -0.74
C ALA A 84 -5.34 15.67 -0.82
N GLU A 85 -5.63 16.87 -0.28
CA GLU A 85 -4.67 17.97 -0.21
C GLU A 85 -3.44 17.59 0.64
N LYS A 86 -3.65 16.96 1.80
CA LYS A 86 -2.55 16.49 2.66
C LYS A 86 -1.68 15.45 1.95
N ILE A 87 -2.28 14.47 1.29
CA ILE A 87 -1.55 13.46 0.53
C ILE A 87 -0.81 14.11 -0.64
N THR A 88 -1.46 14.98 -1.39
CA THR A 88 -0.82 15.71 -2.50
C THR A 88 0.38 16.53 -2.00
N LYS A 89 0.23 17.22 -0.88
CA LYS A 89 1.33 17.97 -0.27
C LYS A 89 2.50 17.06 0.13
N LEU A 90 2.19 15.90 0.73
CA LEU A 90 3.21 14.91 1.11
C LEU A 90 3.93 14.34 -0.11
N LEU A 91 3.18 14.04 -1.19
CA LEU A 91 3.75 13.56 -2.45
C LEU A 91 4.64 14.59 -3.16
N LYS A 92 4.39 15.89 -2.93
CA LYS A 92 5.21 16.99 -3.47
C LYS A 92 6.34 17.42 -2.55
N GLN A 93 6.40 16.87 -1.35
CA GLN A 93 7.48 17.17 -0.42
C GLN A 93 8.78 16.56 -0.91
N THR A 94 9.87 17.34 -0.81
CA THR A 94 11.21 16.89 -1.20
C THR A 94 12.07 16.53 0.00
N TYR A 95 13.02 15.69 -0.28
CA TYR A 95 14.19 15.38 0.55
C TYR A 95 15.42 15.80 -0.22
N GLU A 96 16.29 16.60 0.37
CA GLU A 96 17.51 17.13 -0.28
C GLU A 96 17.22 17.79 -1.64
N ASP A 97 16.32 18.77 -1.63
CA ASP A 97 15.96 19.71 -2.71
C ASP A 97 15.37 19.12 -3.99
N LYS A 98 15.74 17.93 -4.41
CA LYS A 98 15.27 17.34 -5.68
C LYS A 98 14.60 15.98 -5.55
N PHE A 99 14.92 15.20 -4.53
CA PHE A 99 14.32 13.89 -4.34
C PHE A 99 12.99 14.00 -3.60
N ALA A 100 11.98 13.36 -4.11
CA ALA A 100 10.69 13.28 -3.41
C ALA A 100 10.83 12.57 -2.06
N LEU A 101 10.07 13.00 -1.06
CA LEU A 101 10.01 12.28 0.21
C LEU A 101 9.40 10.89 0.03
N ILE A 102 8.29 10.78 -0.67
CA ILE A 102 7.59 9.51 -0.90
C ILE A 102 8.04 8.89 -2.22
N ASP A 103 8.54 7.67 -2.16
CA ASP A 103 9.03 6.92 -3.31
C ASP A 103 7.92 6.18 -4.05
N MET A 104 6.93 5.63 -3.32
CA MET A 104 5.78 4.93 -3.88
C MET A 104 4.58 4.92 -2.94
N CYS A 105 3.40 4.60 -3.47
CA CYS A 105 2.18 4.41 -2.70
C CYS A 105 1.65 2.98 -2.80
N VAL A 106 1.10 2.48 -1.69
CA VAL A 106 0.30 1.26 -1.65
C VAL A 106 -1.14 1.62 -1.31
N VAL A 107 -2.04 1.35 -2.23
CA VAL A 107 -3.48 1.53 -2.04
C VAL A 107 -4.04 0.28 -1.37
N ILE A 108 -4.43 0.42 -0.11
CA ILE A 108 -5.04 -0.68 0.65
C ILE A 108 -6.55 -0.61 0.48
N VAL A 109 -7.10 -1.68 -0.06
CA VAL A 109 -8.53 -1.85 -0.37
C VAL A 109 -9.12 -2.88 0.59
N ASP A 110 -10.31 -2.62 1.09
CA ASP A 110 -11.06 -3.59 1.88
C ASP A 110 -11.70 -4.65 0.94
N ALA A 111 -11.30 -5.91 1.11
CA ALA A 111 -11.79 -7.02 0.30
C ALA A 111 -13.29 -7.31 0.52
N SER A 112 -13.89 -6.84 1.60
CA SER A 112 -15.30 -7.04 1.92
C SER A 112 -16.24 -6.03 1.23
N LEU A 113 -15.71 -4.83 0.88
CA LEU A 113 -16.51 -3.76 0.28
C LEU A 113 -16.86 -4.07 -1.19
N ARG A 114 -18.08 -3.72 -1.58
CA ARG A 114 -18.53 -3.78 -2.98
C ARG A 114 -18.28 -2.49 -3.73
N ASP A 115 -18.49 -1.36 -3.06
CA ASP A 115 -18.27 -0.05 -3.64
C ASP A 115 -16.84 0.41 -3.36
N LEU A 116 -16.10 0.70 -4.42
CA LEU A 116 -14.72 1.19 -4.40
C LEU A 116 -14.62 2.59 -5.03
N GLY A 117 -15.71 3.34 -5.09
CA GLY A 117 -15.76 4.66 -5.72
C GLY A 117 -14.74 5.63 -5.16
N SER A 118 -14.63 5.73 -3.83
CA SER A 118 -13.62 6.58 -3.16
C SER A 118 -12.18 6.11 -3.44
N THR A 119 -11.95 4.81 -3.53
CA THR A 119 -10.64 4.24 -3.90
C THR A 119 -10.24 4.62 -5.32
N TYR A 120 -11.13 4.47 -6.28
CA TYR A 120 -10.86 4.85 -7.67
C TYR A 120 -10.69 6.36 -7.82
N TRP A 121 -11.50 7.15 -7.12
CA TRP A 121 -11.34 8.59 -7.08
C TRP A 121 -9.96 9.01 -6.54
N LEU A 122 -9.50 8.40 -5.44
CA LEU A 122 -8.18 8.62 -4.87
C LEU A 122 -7.08 8.32 -5.88
N ILE A 123 -7.15 7.17 -6.55
CA ILE A 123 -6.17 6.77 -7.57
C ILE A 123 -6.16 7.78 -8.71
N ASP A 124 -7.32 8.11 -9.28
CA ASP A 124 -7.43 8.92 -10.50
C ASP A 124 -7.15 10.42 -10.25
N LYS A 125 -7.58 10.95 -9.09
CA LYS A 125 -7.51 12.40 -8.82
C LYS A 125 -6.35 12.81 -7.94
N VAL A 126 -5.76 11.88 -7.19
CA VAL A 126 -4.69 12.21 -6.24
C VAL A 126 -3.37 11.52 -6.61
N LEU A 127 -3.40 10.21 -6.82
CA LEU A 127 -2.14 9.48 -7.00
C LEU A 127 -1.56 9.64 -8.40
N LYS A 128 -2.31 9.38 -9.47
CA LYS A 128 -1.84 9.47 -10.84
C LYS A 128 -1.32 10.83 -11.29
N PRO A 129 -1.92 11.96 -10.85
CA PRO A 129 -1.34 13.27 -11.17
C PRO A 129 0.02 13.54 -10.52
N ASN A 130 0.39 12.74 -9.51
CA ASN A 130 1.58 12.97 -8.70
C ASN A 130 2.60 11.81 -8.74
N LEU A 131 2.22 10.65 -9.26
CA LEU A 131 3.06 9.44 -9.28
C LEU A 131 2.96 8.75 -10.63
N SER A 132 4.07 8.24 -11.13
CA SER A 132 4.09 7.29 -12.23
C SER A 132 3.47 5.95 -11.82
N GLU A 133 3.03 5.19 -12.78
CA GLU A 133 2.28 3.94 -12.58
C GLU A 133 3.08 2.89 -11.83
N ASP A 134 4.38 2.79 -12.09
CA ASP A 134 5.33 1.90 -11.43
C ASP A 134 5.53 2.20 -9.94
N ARG A 135 4.92 3.29 -9.44
CA ARG A 135 4.99 3.73 -8.04
C ARG A 135 3.66 3.61 -7.30
N ILE A 136 2.69 2.94 -7.89
CA ILE A 136 1.38 2.70 -7.29
C ILE A 136 1.15 1.19 -7.22
N LEU A 137 1.05 0.63 -6.03
CA LEU A 137 0.65 -0.75 -5.81
C LEU A 137 -0.75 -0.82 -5.20
N ILE A 138 -1.41 -1.96 -5.38
CA ILE A 138 -2.73 -2.22 -4.82
C ILE A 138 -2.70 -3.53 -4.06
N ALA A 139 -3.30 -3.53 -2.87
CA ALA A 139 -3.44 -4.72 -2.06
C ALA A 139 -4.82 -4.77 -1.39
N LEU A 140 -5.38 -5.96 -1.25
CA LEU A 140 -6.67 -6.21 -0.64
C LEU A 140 -6.48 -6.72 0.79
N ASN A 141 -6.85 -5.92 1.77
CA ASN A 141 -6.88 -6.33 3.17
C ASN A 141 -8.26 -6.90 3.52
N GLN A 142 -8.39 -7.47 4.72
CA GLN A 142 -9.62 -8.05 5.25
C GLN A 142 -10.13 -9.23 4.38
N ALA A 143 -9.21 -10.04 3.88
CA ALA A 143 -9.54 -11.24 3.10
C ALA A 143 -10.44 -12.22 3.89
N ASP A 144 -10.29 -12.26 5.21
CA ASP A 144 -11.09 -13.05 6.15
C ASP A 144 -12.54 -12.56 6.22
N MET A 145 -12.79 -11.26 6.01
CA MET A 145 -14.10 -10.64 6.03
C MET A 145 -14.80 -10.61 4.66
N ALA A 146 -14.10 -10.94 3.59
CA ALA A 146 -14.69 -11.03 2.27
C ALA A 146 -15.86 -12.06 2.27
N MET A 147 -16.86 -11.87 1.41
CA MET A 147 -18.10 -12.63 1.43
C MET A 147 -18.82 -12.61 2.82
N LYS A 148 -18.70 -11.50 3.58
CA LYS A 148 -19.24 -11.35 4.95
C LYS A 148 -18.67 -12.38 5.94
N GLY A 149 -17.40 -12.73 5.81
CA GLY A 149 -16.72 -13.73 6.63
C GLY A 149 -17.03 -15.19 6.25
N HIS A 150 -17.91 -15.41 5.26
CA HIS A 150 -18.22 -16.78 4.83
C HIS A 150 -17.06 -17.37 4.02
N GLY A 151 -16.66 -18.58 4.40
CA GLY A 151 -15.61 -19.31 3.69
C GLY A 151 -14.20 -19.08 4.23
N TRP A 152 -14.07 -18.46 5.40
CA TRP A 152 -12.81 -18.45 6.13
C TRP A 152 -12.67 -19.71 6.99
N ASP A 153 -11.60 -20.48 6.79
CA ASP A 153 -11.26 -21.64 7.61
C ASP A 153 -10.44 -21.16 8.82
N MET A 154 -11.10 -21.05 9.97
CA MET A 154 -10.47 -20.56 11.20
C MET A 154 -9.34 -21.50 11.69
N ALA A 155 -9.46 -22.81 11.47
CA ALA A 155 -8.47 -23.77 11.93
C ALA A 155 -7.18 -23.70 11.11
N LYS A 156 -7.30 -23.42 9.82
CA LYS A 156 -6.16 -23.28 8.91
C LYS A 156 -5.69 -21.83 8.75
N ASN A 157 -6.44 -20.88 9.32
CA ASN A 157 -6.26 -19.44 9.08
C ASN A 157 -6.10 -19.13 7.59
N ALA A 158 -7.04 -19.58 6.75
CA ALA A 158 -6.95 -19.48 5.31
C ALA A 158 -8.33 -19.45 4.62
N PRO A 159 -8.45 -18.86 3.43
CA PRO A 159 -9.70 -18.93 2.66
C PRO A 159 -9.93 -20.34 2.13
N THR A 160 -11.21 -20.80 2.20
CA THR A 160 -11.66 -21.99 1.47
C THR A 160 -11.50 -21.79 -0.04
N PRO A 161 -11.55 -22.85 -0.86
CA PRO A 161 -11.47 -22.72 -2.32
C PRO A 161 -12.47 -21.73 -2.92
N LYS A 162 -13.71 -21.70 -2.37
CA LYS A 162 -14.75 -20.77 -2.81
C LYS A 162 -14.40 -19.30 -2.52
N LEU A 163 -13.96 -19.02 -1.30
CA LEU A 163 -13.55 -17.66 -0.93
C LEU A 163 -12.28 -17.23 -1.70
N ARG A 164 -11.33 -18.15 -1.91
CA ARG A 164 -10.14 -17.89 -2.71
C ARG A 164 -10.51 -17.48 -4.14
N ALA A 165 -11.38 -18.24 -4.81
CA ALA A 165 -11.86 -17.90 -6.15
C ALA A 165 -12.52 -16.50 -6.20
N PHE A 166 -13.28 -16.14 -5.16
CA PHE A 166 -13.87 -14.80 -5.04
C PHE A 166 -12.81 -13.72 -4.89
N LEU A 167 -11.80 -13.93 -4.04
CA LEU A 167 -10.70 -12.97 -3.83
C LEU A 167 -9.86 -12.79 -5.09
N ASP A 168 -9.56 -13.88 -5.79
CA ASP A 168 -8.83 -13.88 -7.07
C ASP A 168 -9.60 -13.10 -8.15
N GLU A 169 -10.92 -13.30 -8.24
CA GLU A 169 -11.77 -12.57 -9.17
C GLU A 169 -11.83 -11.08 -8.83
N LYS A 170 -11.97 -10.75 -7.55
CA LYS A 170 -11.98 -9.36 -7.10
C LYS A 170 -10.66 -8.66 -7.41
N ALA A 171 -9.53 -9.30 -7.12
CA ALA A 171 -8.20 -8.76 -7.45
C ALA A 171 -8.05 -8.50 -8.96
N ARG A 172 -8.47 -9.46 -9.80
CA ARG A 172 -8.47 -9.30 -11.27
C ARG A 172 -9.38 -8.17 -11.73
N SER A 173 -10.58 -8.05 -11.17
CA SER A 173 -11.54 -7.01 -11.54
C SER A 173 -11.01 -5.62 -11.21
N ILE A 174 -10.40 -5.44 -10.03
CA ILE A 174 -9.80 -4.17 -9.63
C ILE A 174 -8.61 -3.84 -10.56
N HIS A 175 -7.73 -4.81 -10.78
CA HIS A 175 -6.58 -4.66 -11.66
C HIS A 175 -7.02 -4.23 -13.07
N LYS A 176 -7.95 -4.97 -13.67
CA LYS A 176 -8.50 -4.69 -15.01
C LYS A 176 -9.07 -3.27 -15.09
N ARG A 177 -9.91 -2.86 -14.13
CA ARG A 177 -10.52 -1.53 -14.12
C ARG A 177 -9.50 -0.40 -14.06
N ILE A 178 -8.43 -0.57 -13.27
CA ILE A 178 -7.39 0.43 -13.16
C ILE A 178 -6.59 0.50 -14.45
N MET A 179 -6.29 -0.64 -15.05
CA MET A 179 -5.60 -0.72 -16.34
C MET A 179 -6.41 -0.08 -17.47
N GLU A 180 -7.71 -0.38 -17.58
CA GLU A 180 -8.57 0.15 -18.64
C GLU A 180 -8.79 1.66 -18.57
N ASN A 181 -8.88 2.22 -17.36
CA ASN A 181 -9.13 3.67 -17.19
C ASN A 181 -7.89 4.55 -17.37
N ASN A 182 -6.69 4.00 -17.60
CA ASN A 182 -5.46 4.73 -17.39
C ASN A 182 -4.44 4.68 -18.51
N PHE A 183 -4.52 3.68 -19.35
CA PHE A 183 -3.42 3.34 -20.24
C PHE A 183 -3.77 3.60 -21.71
N ASN A 184 -4.37 4.75 -21.98
CA ASN A 184 -4.58 5.22 -23.36
C ASN A 184 -3.27 5.61 -24.08
N SER A 185 -2.11 5.45 -23.45
CA SER A 185 -0.84 5.55 -24.16
C SER A 185 -0.35 4.14 -24.50
N ALA A 186 -0.39 3.80 -25.77
CA ALA A 186 0.20 2.59 -26.35
C ALA A 186 1.72 2.46 -26.08
N GLN A 187 2.27 3.23 -25.16
CA GLN A 187 3.69 3.34 -24.82
C GLN A 187 4.04 2.95 -23.39
N SER A 188 3.07 2.60 -22.52
CA SER A 188 3.44 2.11 -21.19
C SER A 188 3.93 0.68 -21.27
N LEU A 189 5.25 0.49 -21.19
CA LEU A 189 5.91 -0.81 -21.06
C LEU A 189 5.73 -1.42 -19.65
N TYR A 190 5.11 -0.69 -18.73
CA TYR A 190 4.89 -1.12 -17.36
C TYR A 190 3.48 -1.70 -17.20
N SER A 191 3.40 -2.88 -16.64
CA SER A 191 2.14 -3.52 -16.23
C SER A 191 2.02 -3.42 -14.71
N LEU A 192 0.94 -2.81 -14.22
CA LEU A 192 0.63 -2.83 -12.80
C LEU A 192 0.62 -4.29 -12.29
N PRO A 193 1.34 -4.61 -11.20
CA PRO A 193 1.31 -5.95 -10.64
C PRO A 193 -0.10 -6.36 -10.19
N GLN A 194 -0.40 -7.64 -10.33
CA GLN A 194 -1.67 -8.21 -9.84
C GLN A 194 -1.79 -7.97 -8.34
N PRO A 195 -2.89 -7.37 -7.84
CA PRO A 195 -3.07 -7.13 -6.42
C PRO A 195 -3.00 -8.41 -5.58
N VAL A 196 -2.28 -8.36 -4.46
CA VAL A 196 -2.27 -9.42 -3.46
C VAL A 196 -3.40 -9.23 -2.46
N TYR A 197 -3.83 -10.32 -1.79
CA TYR A 197 -4.78 -10.22 -0.69
C TYR A 197 -4.24 -10.84 0.59
N TYR A 198 -4.60 -10.23 1.71
CA TYR A 198 -4.14 -10.59 3.04
C TYR A 198 -5.18 -10.22 4.10
N SER A 199 -4.96 -10.64 5.34
CA SER A 199 -5.72 -10.18 6.49
C SER A 199 -4.76 -9.71 7.59
N ALA A 200 -4.78 -8.42 7.87
CA ALA A 200 -4.05 -7.85 9.00
C ALA A 200 -4.59 -8.36 10.35
N GLN A 201 -5.88 -8.66 10.42
CA GLN A 201 -6.53 -9.14 11.64
C GLN A 201 -6.06 -10.55 12.03
N THR A 202 -5.89 -11.43 11.06
CA THR A 202 -5.55 -12.84 11.30
C THR A 202 -4.08 -13.15 11.05
N GLY A 203 -3.30 -12.19 10.54
CA GLY A 203 -1.91 -12.37 10.12
C GLY A 203 -1.74 -13.13 8.79
N TYR A 204 -2.84 -13.50 8.13
CA TYR A 204 -2.77 -14.26 6.87
C TYR A 204 -2.15 -13.46 5.75
N ASN A 205 -1.13 -14.01 5.10
CA ASN A 205 -0.41 -13.41 3.97
C ASN A 205 0.18 -12.01 4.25
N VAL A 206 0.35 -11.60 5.49
CA VAL A 206 0.99 -10.32 5.81
C VAL A 206 2.44 -10.30 5.30
N ASP A 207 3.17 -11.40 5.47
CA ASP A 207 4.52 -11.54 4.93
C ASP A 207 4.53 -11.38 3.40
N LYS A 208 3.62 -12.05 2.70
CA LYS A 208 3.48 -11.95 1.23
C LYS A 208 3.13 -10.54 0.77
N PHE A 209 2.36 -9.81 1.56
CA PHE A 209 2.07 -8.40 1.28
C PHE A 209 3.32 -7.54 1.36
N PHE A 210 4.18 -7.75 2.36
CA PHE A 210 5.44 -7.01 2.46
C PHE A 210 6.45 -7.46 1.41
N ASP A 211 6.53 -8.75 1.10
CA ASP A 211 7.34 -9.26 -0.01
C ASP A 211 6.90 -8.63 -1.34
N PHE A 212 5.59 -8.52 -1.59
CA PHE A 212 5.04 -7.85 -2.76
C PHE A 212 5.46 -6.39 -2.86
N ILE A 213 5.49 -5.63 -1.75
CA ILE A 213 6.02 -4.26 -1.75
C ILE A 213 7.49 -4.25 -2.13
N ILE A 214 8.30 -5.12 -1.52
CA ILE A 214 9.74 -5.19 -1.74
C ILE A 214 10.10 -5.55 -3.18
N GLU A 215 9.42 -6.54 -3.75
CA GLU A 215 9.63 -7.00 -5.12
C GLU A 215 9.30 -5.92 -6.17
N ASN A 216 8.42 -4.98 -5.80
CA ASN A 216 7.97 -3.91 -6.67
C ASN A 216 8.52 -2.52 -6.28
N LEU A 217 9.56 -2.45 -5.44
CA LEU A 217 10.22 -1.19 -5.17
C LEU A 217 10.82 -0.59 -6.45
N PRO A 218 10.61 0.71 -6.71
CA PRO A 218 11.15 1.35 -7.90
C PRO A 218 12.68 1.29 -7.90
N LYS A 219 13.28 1.06 -9.06
CA LYS A 219 14.75 0.97 -9.20
C LYS A 219 15.45 2.32 -8.99
N GLN A 220 14.73 3.43 -9.12
CA GLN A 220 15.26 4.78 -9.00
C GLN A 220 14.40 5.61 -8.04
N ARG A 221 15.04 6.51 -7.32
CA ARG A 221 14.34 7.49 -6.48
C ARG A 221 13.51 8.43 -7.35
N ARG A 222 12.38 8.86 -6.81
CA ARG A 222 11.54 9.84 -7.49
C ARG A 222 12.18 11.22 -7.39
N VAL A 223 12.32 11.88 -8.52
CA VAL A 223 12.75 13.28 -8.62
C VAL A 223 11.51 14.14 -8.85
N ILE A 224 11.47 15.32 -8.25
CA ILE A 224 10.45 16.34 -8.52
C ILE A 224 11.13 17.44 -9.33
N ASP A 225 10.68 17.62 -10.56
CA ASP A 225 11.06 18.77 -11.38
C ASP A 225 10.20 19.96 -10.96
N PHE A 226 10.82 21.08 -10.64
CA PHE A 226 10.18 22.35 -10.25
C PHE A 226 10.03 23.29 -11.44
#